data_38e7ee3e9768f6f6590f4f8bcbfd88cc
#
_entry.id   38e7ee3e9768f6f6590f4f8bcbfd88cc
#
_cell.length_a   1.000
_cell.length_b   1.000
_cell.length_c   1.000
_cell.angle_alpha   90.00
_cell.angle_beta   90.00
_cell.angle_gamma   90.00
#
_symmetry.space_group_name_H-M   'P 1'
#
loop_
_entity.id
_entity.type
_entity.pdbx_description
1 polymer ?
#
loop_
_entity_poly.entity_id
_entity_poly.type
_entity_poly.pdbx_seq_one_letter_code
_entity_poly.pdbx_strand_id
1 'polypeptide(L)'
;LVLSLLINKIPRYMKHLFKLLTMAFICLIWLSSCNSGNVESKFISNDSLAIYTFSEDSLYIDDARSGCPLSAYKLVKASDNRFNATSIMHDPCHKEDSVSKETISIREIQRHPIYGTAKYEVSIGEEYKDTIAPLKDYVHTAI
;
A
#
# COMPACT_ATOMS: atom_id res chain seq x y z
N LEU A 1 11.06 45.85 -13.02
CA LEU A 1 10.55 47.09 -13.66
C LEU A 1 9.79 46.79 -14.96
N VAL A 2 10.24 45.87 -15.81
CA VAL A 2 9.59 45.50 -17.09
C VAL A 2 8.27 44.76 -16.89
N LEU A 3 8.15 43.93 -15.85
CA LEU A 3 6.97 43.12 -15.54
C LEU A 3 5.77 43.98 -15.07
N SER A 4 6.03 45.08 -14.36
CA SER A 4 5.00 45.99 -13.86
C SER A 4 4.37 46.87 -14.96
N LEU A 5 5.09 47.14 -16.03
CA LEU A 5 4.59 47.89 -17.16
C LEU A 5 3.71 47.06 -18.11
N LEU A 6 3.94 45.75 -18.18
CA LEU A 6 3.11 44.84 -18.97
C LEU A 6 1.72 44.58 -18.34
N ILE A 7 1.63 44.61 -17.02
CA ILE A 7 0.38 44.33 -16.27
C ILE A 7 -0.64 45.47 -16.45
N ASN A 8 -0.19 46.70 -16.70
CA ASN A 8 -1.10 47.87 -16.83
C ASN A 8 -1.82 47.96 -18.19
N LYS A 9 -1.40 47.21 -19.21
CA LYS A 9 -2.06 47.20 -20.54
C LYS A 9 -3.11 46.09 -20.73
N ILE A 10 -3.33 45.24 -19.71
CA ILE A 10 -4.26 44.13 -19.80
C ILE A 10 -5.70 44.65 -19.49
N PRO A 11 -6.68 44.44 -20.36
CA PRO A 11 -8.07 44.87 -20.16
C PRO A 11 -8.65 44.23 -18.87
N ARG A 12 -9.53 44.96 -18.16
CA ARG A 12 -10.00 44.58 -16.81
C ARG A 12 -10.57 43.16 -16.73
N TYR A 13 -11.26 42.68 -17.73
CA TYR A 13 -11.80 41.31 -17.78
C TYR A 13 -10.72 40.25 -17.86
N MET A 14 -9.58 40.50 -18.50
CA MET A 14 -8.44 39.57 -18.51
C MET A 14 -7.77 39.46 -17.15
N LYS A 15 -7.78 40.55 -16.35
CA LYS A 15 -7.27 40.51 -14.96
C LYS A 15 -8.15 39.61 -14.07
N HIS A 16 -9.46 39.59 -14.26
CA HIS A 16 -10.36 38.69 -13.56
C HIS A 16 -10.23 37.24 -14.03
N LEU A 17 -10.06 37.01 -15.31
CA LEU A 17 -9.82 35.68 -15.88
C LEU A 17 -8.51 35.07 -15.35
N PHE A 18 -7.46 35.87 -15.26
CA PHE A 18 -6.17 35.44 -14.72
C PHE A 18 -6.23 35.09 -13.22
N LYS A 19 -6.99 35.87 -12.44
CA LYS A 19 -7.26 35.56 -11.03
C LYS A 19 -8.06 34.26 -10.85
N LEU A 20 -9.07 34.03 -11.69
CA LEU A 20 -9.85 32.80 -11.70
C LEU A 20 -8.99 31.58 -12.08
N LEU A 21 -8.12 31.72 -13.08
CA LEU A 21 -7.22 30.66 -13.51
C LEU A 21 -6.18 30.30 -12.44
N THR A 22 -5.61 31.31 -11.76
CA THR A 22 -4.67 31.07 -10.65
C THR A 22 -5.35 30.44 -9.44
N MET A 23 -6.58 30.85 -9.11
CA MET A 23 -7.36 30.21 -8.05
C MET A 23 -7.70 28.77 -8.39
N ALA A 24 -8.10 28.47 -9.62
CA ALA A 24 -8.36 27.10 -10.09
C ALA A 24 -7.11 26.22 -10.04
N PHE A 25 -5.95 26.78 -10.41
CA PHE A 25 -4.67 26.06 -10.36
C PHE A 25 -4.22 25.75 -8.91
N ILE A 26 -4.42 26.69 -7.99
CA ILE A 26 -4.17 26.48 -6.56
C ILE A 26 -5.11 25.40 -5.99
N CYS A 27 -6.41 25.42 -6.33
CA CYS A 27 -7.36 24.38 -5.93
C CYS A 27 -6.99 23.00 -6.48
N LEU A 28 -6.49 22.89 -7.72
CA LEU A 28 -6.02 21.63 -8.30
C LEU A 28 -4.79 21.07 -7.57
N ILE A 29 -3.87 21.93 -7.14
CA ILE A 29 -2.70 21.50 -6.33
C ILE A 29 -3.15 21.03 -4.95
N TRP A 30 -4.14 21.67 -4.33
CA TRP A 30 -4.67 21.25 -3.02
C TRP A 30 -5.47 19.94 -3.11
N LEU A 31 -6.19 19.71 -4.20
CA LEU A 31 -6.92 18.44 -4.42
C LEU A 31 -5.99 17.26 -4.71
N SER A 32 -4.83 17.48 -5.32
CA SER A 32 -3.83 16.43 -5.53
C SER A 32 -2.99 16.12 -4.28
N SER A 33 -3.01 16.99 -3.25
CA SER A 33 -2.31 16.77 -1.98
C SER A 33 -3.10 15.96 -0.95
N CYS A 34 -4.36 15.61 -1.22
CA CYS A 34 -5.21 14.87 -0.29
C CYS A 34 -5.38 13.40 -0.69
N ASN A 35 -4.30 12.64 -0.84
CA ASN A 35 -4.42 11.17 -0.87
C ASN A 35 -3.12 10.45 -0.48
N SER A 36 -2.52 10.81 0.64
CA SER A 36 -1.63 9.91 1.38
C SER A 36 -2.42 9.21 2.49
N GLY A 37 -3.57 8.65 2.16
CA GLY A 37 -4.14 7.59 2.97
C GLY A 37 -3.19 6.40 2.82
N ASN A 38 -2.72 5.84 3.93
CA ASN A 38 -1.99 4.58 3.94
C ASN A 38 -2.80 3.57 3.12
N VAL A 39 -2.32 3.27 1.91
CA VAL A 39 -3.00 2.32 1.03
C VAL A 39 -2.69 0.94 1.59
N GLU A 40 -3.57 0.46 2.45
CA GLU A 40 -3.52 -0.93 2.90
C GLU A 40 -3.95 -1.84 1.74
N SER A 41 -3.07 -2.77 1.39
CA SER A 41 -3.36 -3.81 0.40
C SER A 41 -3.62 -5.11 1.13
N LYS A 42 -4.83 -5.67 0.95
CA LYS A 42 -5.25 -6.92 1.59
C LYS A 42 -5.26 -8.07 0.61
N PHE A 43 -4.70 -9.18 1.03
CA PHE A 43 -4.62 -10.43 0.28
C PHE A 43 -5.11 -11.58 1.14
N ILE A 44 -5.58 -12.64 0.49
CA ILE A 44 -5.98 -13.87 1.15
C ILE A 44 -5.08 -15.01 0.69
N SER A 45 -4.73 -15.91 1.62
CA SER A 45 -4.00 -17.14 1.32
C SER A 45 -4.82 -18.07 0.42
N ASN A 46 -4.15 -18.92 -0.35
CA ASN A 46 -4.81 -19.84 -1.27
C ASN A 46 -5.70 -20.87 -0.56
N ASP A 47 -5.41 -21.22 0.68
CA ASP A 47 -6.22 -22.07 1.54
C ASP A 47 -7.35 -21.32 2.28
N SER A 48 -7.43 -19.99 2.10
CA SER A 48 -8.40 -19.09 2.75
C SER A 48 -8.31 -19.07 4.29
N LEU A 49 -7.15 -19.42 4.86
CA LEU A 49 -6.95 -19.46 6.31
C LEU A 49 -6.29 -18.20 6.86
N ALA A 50 -5.57 -17.45 6.05
CA ALA A 50 -4.85 -16.25 6.47
C ALA A 50 -5.15 -15.03 5.59
N ILE A 51 -5.22 -13.85 6.22
CA ILE A 51 -5.31 -12.55 5.57
C ILE A 51 -4.01 -11.81 5.79
N TYR A 52 -3.39 -11.38 4.70
CA TYR A 52 -2.17 -10.60 4.68
C TYR A 52 -2.51 -9.14 4.42
N THR A 53 -2.21 -8.27 5.35
CA THR A 53 -2.41 -6.82 5.23
C THR A 53 -1.05 -6.14 5.13
N PHE A 54 -0.73 -5.62 3.94
CA PHE A 54 0.46 -4.81 3.71
C PHE A 54 0.12 -3.34 3.87
N SER A 55 0.87 -2.65 4.69
CA SER A 55 0.92 -1.20 4.76
C SER A 55 2.31 -0.70 4.36
N GLU A 56 2.57 0.60 4.45
CA GLU A 56 3.80 1.20 3.94
C GLU A 56 5.08 0.57 4.51
N ASP A 57 5.07 0.25 5.80
CA ASP A 57 6.24 -0.26 6.55
C ASP A 57 5.94 -1.51 7.39
N SER A 58 4.79 -2.15 7.17
CA SER A 58 4.34 -3.24 8.05
C SER A 58 3.60 -4.32 7.27
N LEU A 59 3.71 -5.56 7.73
CA LEU A 59 2.90 -6.70 7.30
C LEU A 59 2.22 -7.30 8.52
N TYR A 60 0.90 -7.44 8.43
CA TYR A 60 0.07 -8.15 9.40
C TYR A 60 -0.47 -9.41 8.75
N ILE A 61 -0.44 -10.52 9.49
CA ILE A 61 -1.01 -11.80 9.08
C ILE A 61 -2.02 -12.19 10.15
N ASP A 62 -3.29 -12.25 9.75
CA ASP A 62 -4.40 -12.54 10.64
C ASP A 62 -5.08 -13.85 10.23
N ASP A 63 -5.61 -14.59 11.19
CA ASP A 63 -6.48 -15.73 10.92
C ASP A 63 -7.78 -15.26 10.25
N ALA A 64 -8.09 -15.81 9.08
CA ALA A 64 -9.22 -15.35 8.26
C ALA A 64 -10.59 -15.65 8.88
N ARG A 65 -10.68 -16.60 9.82
CA ARG A 65 -11.93 -17.01 10.47
C ARG A 65 -12.21 -16.23 11.74
N SER A 66 -11.17 -16.08 12.57
CA SER A 66 -11.31 -15.42 13.88
C SER A 66 -10.91 -13.95 13.85
N GLY A 67 -10.14 -13.52 12.84
CA GLY A 67 -9.52 -12.19 12.81
C GLY A 67 -8.40 -12.02 13.86
N CYS A 68 -7.96 -13.11 14.51
CA CYS A 68 -6.90 -13.04 15.48
C CYS A 68 -5.55 -12.86 14.80
N PRO A 69 -4.66 -12.01 15.33
CA PRO A 69 -3.34 -11.81 14.78
C PRO A 69 -2.49 -13.08 14.94
N LEU A 70 -1.90 -13.54 13.83
CA LEU A 70 -0.96 -14.67 13.78
C LEU A 70 0.48 -14.18 13.82
N SER A 71 0.79 -13.13 13.06
CA SER A 71 2.12 -12.54 12.98
C SER A 71 2.05 -11.08 12.58
N ALA A 72 3.02 -10.30 13.02
CA ALA A 72 3.18 -8.91 12.63
C ALA A 72 4.66 -8.57 12.47
N TYR A 73 4.99 -7.87 11.39
CA TYR A 73 6.35 -7.53 11.02
C TYR A 73 6.47 -6.06 10.65
N LYS A 74 7.54 -5.42 11.13
CA LYS A 74 8.00 -4.15 10.58
C LYS A 74 8.92 -4.42 9.41
N LEU A 75 8.65 -3.75 8.28
CA LEU A 75 9.33 -3.97 7.02
C LEU A 75 10.29 -2.83 6.71
N VAL A 76 11.49 -3.17 6.24
CA VAL A 76 12.45 -2.24 5.66
C VAL A 76 12.79 -2.74 4.27
N LYS A 77 12.49 -1.96 3.25
CA LYS A 77 12.75 -2.33 1.85
C LYS A 77 14.24 -2.56 1.63
N ALA A 78 14.59 -3.74 1.15
CA ALA A 78 15.95 -4.12 0.79
C ALA A 78 16.15 -4.09 -0.75
N SER A 79 15.14 -4.50 -1.52
CA SER A 79 15.08 -4.41 -2.97
C SER A 79 13.62 -4.42 -3.43
N ASP A 80 13.34 -4.42 -4.74
CA ASP A 80 11.96 -4.29 -5.25
C ASP A 80 10.99 -5.36 -4.73
N ASN A 81 11.48 -6.57 -4.49
CA ASN A 81 10.65 -7.69 -4.05
C ASN A 81 11.13 -8.30 -2.73
N ARG A 82 12.03 -7.64 -2.01
CA ARG A 82 12.63 -8.12 -0.77
C ARG A 82 12.57 -7.08 0.33
N PHE A 83 12.23 -7.53 1.53
CA PHE A 83 12.14 -6.72 2.73
C PHE A 83 12.89 -7.41 3.86
N ASN A 84 13.67 -6.63 4.62
CA ASN A 84 14.14 -7.04 5.92
C ASN A 84 13.01 -6.85 6.91
N ALA A 85 12.56 -7.90 7.55
CA ALA A 85 11.43 -7.93 8.46
C ALA A 85 11.90 -8.11 9.90
N THR A 86 11.26 -7.38 10.80
CA THR A 86 11.47 -7.55 12.24
C THR A 86 10.12 -7.87 12.86
N SER A 87 10.00 -9.00 13.58
CA SER A 87 8.78 -9.33 14.29
C SER A 87 8.47 -8.27 15.35
N ILE A 88 7.23 -7.77 15.33
CA ILE A 88 6.72 -6.78 16.30
C ILE A 88 5.63 -7.36 17.19
N MET A 89 5.29 -8.62 17.00
CA MET A 89 4.26 -9.29 17.80
C MET A 89 4.85 -9.72 19.14
N HIS A 90 4.22 -9.26 20.20
CA HIS A 90 4.52 -9.71 21.55
C HIS A 90 3.79 -11.04 21.82
N ASP A 91 4.52 -12.12 22.08
CA ASP A 91 3.93 -13.38 22.50
C ASP A 91 3.64 -13.33 24.00
N PRO A 92 2.37 -13.24 24.43
CA PRO A 92 2.02 -13.18 25.84
C PRO A 92 2.36 -14.48 26.59
N CYS A 93 2.65 -15.57 25.88
CA CYS A 93 2.98 -16.87 26.45
C CYS A 93 4.49 -17.07 26.71
N HIS A 94 5.33 -16.29 26.06
CA HIS A 94 6.78 -16.32 26.23
C HIS A 94 7.25 -15.02 26.88
N LYS A 95 7.92 -15.14 28.03
CA LYS A 95 8.42 -14.00 28.82
C LYS A 95 9.61 -13.27 28.21
N GLU A 96 10.12 -13.72 27.08
CA GLU A 96 11.22 -13.08 26.37
C GLU A 96 10.70 -12.52 25.05
N ASP A 97 10.88 -11.21 24.85
CA ASP A 97 10.68 -10.54 23.57
C ASP A 97 11.70 -11.05 22.56
N SER A 98 11.41 -12.16 21.90
CA SER A 98 12.26 -12.66 20.83
C SER A 98 12.02 -11.82 19.58
N VAL A 99 12.85 -10.81 19.37
CA VAL A 99 12.89 -10.06 18.12
C VAL A 99 13.52 -10.96 17.06
N SER A 100 12.70 -11.64 16.27
CA SER A 100 13.20 -12.36 15.11
C SER A 100 13.41 -11.40 13.95
N LYS A 101 14.54 -11.56 13.26
CA LYS A 101 14.83 -10.86 12.01
C LYS A 101 14.75 -11.85 10.88
N GLU A 102 13.90 -11.56 9.90
CA GLU A 102 13.65 -12.45 8.77
C GLU A 102 13.72 -11.67 7.47
N THR A 103 13.83 -12.36 6.37
CA THR A 103 13.68 -11.78 5.03
C THR A 103 12.33 -12.18 4.48
N ILE A 104 11.53 -11.18 4.08
CA ILE A 104 10.27 -11.41 3.37
C ILE A 104 10.48 -11.09 1.90
N SER A 105 10.11 -12.02 1.03
CA SER A 105 10.10 -11.79 -0.41
C SER A 105 8.70 -12.01 -0.99
N ILE A 106 8.34 -11.20 -1.99
CA ILE A 106 7.05 -11.24 -2.67
C ILE A 106 7.32 -11.36 -4.16
N ARG A 107 6.77 -12.38 -4.81
CA ARG A 107 6.95 -12.64 -6.24
C ARG A 107 5.61 -12.88 -6.91
N GLU A 108 5.32 -12.17 -8.00
CA GLU A 108 4.18 -12.50 -8.86
C GLU A 108 4.45 -13.85 -9.56
N ILE A 109 3.54 -14.81 -9.40
CA ILE A 109 3.65 -16.15 -9.96
C ILE A 109 2.66 -16.42 -11.10
N GLN A 110 1.54 -15.71 -11.12
CA GLN A 110 0.50 -15.88 -12.12
C GLN A 110 -0.27 -14.58 -12.30
N ARG A 111 -0.62 -14.26 -13.55
CA ARG A 111 -1.55 -13.17 -13.87
C ARG A 111 -2.63 -13.67 -14.81
N HIS A 112 -3.88 -13.44 -14.47
CA HIS A 112 -5.00 -13.82 -15.33
C HIS A 112 -5.02 -12.95 -16.60
N PRO A 113 -5.03 -13.53 -17.81
CA PRO A 113 -4.84 -12.76 -19.05
C PRO A 113 -6.00 -11.80 -19.35
N ILE A 114 -7.21 -12.13 -18.91
CA ILE A 114 -8.42 -11.33 -19.19
C ILE A 114 -8.70 -10.32 -18.08
N TYR A 115 -8.66 -10.76 -16.82
CA TYR A 115 -9.05 -9.93 -15.68
C TYR A 115 -7.89 -9.17 -15.03
N GLY A 116 -6.65 -9.47 -15.43
CA GLY A 116 -5.45 -8.83 -14.87
C GLY A 116 -5.18 -9.15 -13.40
N THR A 117 -5.98 -10.05 -12.79
CA THR A 117 -5.78 -10.48 -11.40
C THR A 117 -4.47 -11.24 -11.26
N ALA A 118 -3.67 -10.88 -10.26
CA ALA A 118 -2.37 -11.48 -10.03
C ALA A 118 -2.38 -12.31 -8.75
N LYS A 119 -1.67 -13.46 -8.79
CA LYS A 119 -1.32 -14.24 -7.61
C LYS A 119 0.14 -14.05 -7.30
N TYR A 120 0.45 -14.00 -6.01
CA TYR A 120 1.80 -13.78 -5.52
C TYR A 120 2.22 -14.93 -4.61
N GLU A 121 3.50 -15.27 -4.64
CA GLU A 121 4.15 -16.10 -3.65
C GLU A 121 4.80 -15.16 -2.61
N VAL A 122 4.48 -15.35 -1.36
CA VAL A 122 5.13 -14.71 -0.21
C VAL A 122 6.01 -15.75 0.45
N SER A 123 7.28 -15.43 0.64
CA SER A 123 8.21 -16.26 1.42
C SER A 123 8.65 -15.48 2.65
N ILE A 124 8.59 -16.11 3.82
CA ILE A 124 9.02 -15.55 5.10
C ILE A 124 10.14 -16.45 5.62
N GLY A 125 11.35 -15.89 5.70
CA GLY A 125 12.53 -16.69 5.96
C GLY A 125 12.82 -17.69 4.83
N GLU A 126 13.42 -18.81 5.16
CA GLU A 126 13.77 -19.87 4.22
C GLU A 126 12.70 -20.97 4.09
N GLU A 127 11.93 -21.17 5.13
CA GLU A 127 11.04 -22.34 5.29
C GLU A 127 9.59 -22.07 4.93
N TYR A 128 9.09 -20.86 5.18
CA TYR A 128 7.67 -20.55 4.99
C TYR A 128 7.40 -19.93 3.62
N LYS A 129 6.48 -20.55 2.88
CA LYS A 129 5.97 -20.03 1.60
C LYS A 129 4.47 -20.17 1.53
N ASP A 130 3.81 -19.14 1.05
CA ASP A 130 2.37 -19.11 0.83
C ASP A 130 2.03 -18.45 -0.51
N THR A 131 0.90 -18.83 -1.07
CA THR A 131 0.35 -18.21 -2.29
C THR A 131 -0.84 -17.32 -1.88
N ILE A 132 -0.78 -16.05 -2.24
CA ILE A 132 -1.78 -15.06 -1.89
C ILE A 132 -2.39 -14.40 -3.13
N ALA A 133 -3.65 -13.99 -3.03
CA ALA A 133 -4.36 -13.24 -4.05
C ALA A 133 -5.07 -12.02 -3.44
N PRO A 134 -5.31 -10.93 -4.21
CA PRO A 134 -6.04 -9.78 -3.72
C PRO A 134 -7.40 -10.16 -3.16
N LEU A 135 -7.71 -9.72 -1.94
CA LEU A 135 -8.95 -10.10 -1.24
C LEU A 135 -10.21 -9.66 -2.01
N LYS A 136 -10.17 -8.49 -2.66
CA LYS A 136 -11.29 -7.98 -3.47
C LYS A 136 -11.65 -8.88 -4.67
N ASP A 137 -10.68 -9.61 -5.20
CA ASP A 137 -10.88 -10.47 -6.37
C ASP A 137 -11.45 -11.83 -5.95
N TYR A 138 -11.24 -12.23 -4.70
CA TYR A 138 -11.76 -13.48 -4.14
C TYR A 138 -13.29 -13.44 -3.93
N VAL A 139 -13.83 -12.28 -3.57
CA VAL A 139 -15.28 -12.10 -3.32
C VAL A 139 -16.11 -12.28 -4.59
N HIS A 140 -15.56 -12.00 -5.78
CA HIS A 140 -16.24 -12.14 -7.06
C HIS A 140 -16.25 -13.58 -7.63
N THR A 141 -15.41 -14.47 -7.11
CA THR A 141 -15.34 -15.88 -7.58
C THR A 141 -16.12 -16.86 -6.70
N ALA A 142 -16.67 -16.40 -5.59
CA ALA A 142 -17.41 -17.22 -4.61
C ALA A 142 -18.95 -17.12 -4.74
N ILE A 143 -19.49 -16.53 -5.85
CA ILE A 143 -20.93 -16.43 -6.15
C ILE A 143 -21.26 -17.29 -7.35
#